data_3e77ad6d4aa32d781864ea1ee109d545
#
_entry.id   3e77ad6d4aa32d781864ea1ee109d545
#
_cell.length_a   1.000
_cell.length_b   1.000
_cell.length_c   1.000
_cell.angle_alpha   90.00
_cell.angle_beta   90.00
_cell.angle_gamma   90.00
#
_symmetry.space_group_name_H-M   'P 1'
#
loop_
_entity.id
_entity.type
_entity.pdbx_description
1 polymer ?
#
loop_
_entity_poly.entity_id
_entity_poly.type
_entity_poly.pdbx_seq_one_letter_code
_entity_poly.pdbx_strand_id
1 'polypeptide(L)'
;MTDYMNQYRRSQKPQRRDTGSTPKRGEVWWASKIDGVKDRPIVILSFSDDKVTFRKCTSQDSMTQMRELIEDFDIAGLDRPTYLDPRPFSIDRSRLIRRLGQLSQYDRGKFHI
;
A
#
# COMPACT_ATOMS: atom_id res chain seq x y z
N MET A 1 -18.26 3.94 2.28
CA MET A 1 -17.31 4.32 2.13
C MET A 1 -16.87 5.45 2.76
N THR A 2 -17.66 6.27 2.93
CA THR A 2 -17.35 7.33 3.63
C THR A 2 -16.81 7.01 4.95
N ASP A 3 -17.33 5.99 5.59
CA ASP A 3 -16.86 5.64 6.89
C ASP A 3 -15.42 5.21 6.90
N TYR A 4 -14.99 4.54 5.89
CA TYR A 4 -13.63 4.13 5.79
C TYR A 4 -12.71 5.34 5.79
N MET A 5 -13.02 6.31 4.97
CA MET A 5 -12.19 7.49 4.89
C MET A 5 -12.21 8.30 6.16
N ASN A 6 -13.34 8.40 6.79
CA ASN A 6 -13.42 9.12 8.02
C ASN A 6 -12.61 8.46 9.11
N GLN A 7 -12.68 7.17 9.19
CA GLN A 7 -11.96 6.45 10.16
C GLN A 7 -10.48 6.63 9.95
N TYR A 8 -10.05 6.62 8.71
CA TYR A 8 -8.75 6.81 8.38
C TYR A 8 -8.29 8.15 8.78
N ARG A 9 -9.04 9.19 8.54
CA ARG A 9 -8.66 10.48 8.92
C ARG A 9 -8.54 10.61 10.40
N ARG A 10 -9.45 10.04 11.12
CA ARG A 10 -9.39 10.12 12.56
C ARG A 10 -8.17 9.45 13.11
N SER A 11 -7.81 8.35 12.57
CA SER A 11 -6.69 7.65 13.10
C SER A 11 -5.40 8.41 12.82
N GLN A 12 -5.46 9.37 11.89
CA GLN A 12 -4.33 10.05 11.64
C GLN A 12 -4.19 11.31 12.27
N LYS A 13 -5.11 11.71 13.00
CA LYS A 13 -5.10 12.88 13.54
C LYS A 13 -4.63 12.78 14.78
N PRO A 14 -4.04 13.55 15.32
CA PRO A 14 -3.50 14.70 14.87
C PRO A 14 -2.16 14.37 14.31
N GLN A 15 -2.19 14.09 13.35
CA GLN A 15 -1.40 13.50 12.84
C GLN A 15 -0.18 13.84 12.65
N ARG A 16 0.48 13.22 12.91
CA ARG A 16 1.62 13.30 12.64
C ARG A 16 1.84 12.28 11.78
N ARG A 17 2.48 12.34 10.79
CA ARG A 17 2.68 11.40 9.93
C ARG A 17 3.52 10.42 10.53
N ASP A 18 3.72 9.32 10.04
CA ASP A 18 4.55 8.27 10.54
C ASP A 18 5.99 8.56 10.18
N THR A 19 6.42 9.76 10.48
CA THR A 19 7.73 10.13 10.05
C THR A 19 8.83 9.35 10.71
N GLY A 20 8.71 8.86 11.83
CA GLY A 20 9.77 8.12 12.43
C GLY A 20 9.71 6.64 12.14
N SER A 21 8.66 6.22 11.46
CA SER A 21 8.47 4.81 11.25
C SER A 21 9.23 4.30 10.05
N THR A 22 9.82 3.14 10.18
CA THR A 22 10.47 2.50 9.06
C THR A 22 9.47 1.61 8.37
N PRO A 23 9.26 1.77 7.09
CA PRO A 23 8.34 0.92 6.37
C PRO A 23 8.85 -0.52 6.43
N LYS A 24 7.93 -1.46 6.61
CA LYS A 24 8.31 -2.86 6.74
C LYS A 24 7.65 -3.70 5.66
N ARG A 25 8.33 -4.76 5.28
CA ARG A 25 7.83 -5.67 4.27
C ARG A 25 6.44 -6.16 4.62
N GLY A 26 5.54 -6.08 3.66
CA GLY A 26 4.17 -6.53 3.85
C GLY A 26 3.21 -5.45 4.32
N GLU A 27 3.73 -4.29 4.67
CA GLU A 27 2.86 -3.17 5.05
C GLU A 27 2.28 -2.52 3.83
N VAL A 28 1.11 -1.92 3.99
CA VAL A 28 0.46 -1.20 2.91
C VAL A 28 0.47 0.27 3.27
N TRP A 29 0.99 1.07 2.37
CA TRP A 29 1.13 2.51 2.59
C TRP A 29 0.46 3.29 1.47
N TRP A 30 -0.01 4.48 1.81
CA TRP A 30 -0.51 5.43 0.82
C TRP A 30 0.69 6.23 0.36
N ALA A 31 0.92 6.29 -0.93
CA ALA A 31 2.10 6.95 -1.46
C ALA A 31 1.72 7.91 -2.59
N SER A 32 2.49 8.98 -2.72
CA SER A 32 2.16 10.02 -3.68
C SER A 32 2.77 9.79 -5.04
N LYS A 33 2.02 10.20 -6.05
CA LYS A 33 2.50 10.21 -7.44
C LYS A 33 3.16 8.94 -7.93
N ILE A 34 2.50 7.85 -7.66
CA ILE A 34 3.04 6.55 -8.05
C ILE A 34 2.98 6.35 -9.55
N ASP A 35 1.91 6.82 -10.19
CA ASP A 35 1.79 6.70 -11.62
C ASP A 35 2.04 8.05 -12.26
N GLY A 36 2.97 8.77 -11.74
CA GLY A 36 3.29 10.07 -12.28
C GLY A 36 2.43 11.17 -11.67
N VAL A 37 1.15 10.95 -11.59
CA VAL A 37 0.24 11.97 -11.03
C VAL A 37 -0.66 11.47 -9.94
N LYS A 38 -0.89 10.18 -9.87
CA LYS A 38 -1.85 9.67 -8.91
C LYS A 38 -1.22 9.12 -7.66
N ASP A 39 -1.87 9.39 -6.54
CA ASP A 39 -1.49 8.75 -5.29
C ASP A 39 -2.13 7.37 -5.28
N ARG A 40 -1.45 6.40 -4.72
CA ARG A 40 -1.95 5.04 -4.69
C ARG A 40 -1.48 4.31 -3.47
N PRO A 41 -2.21 3.25 -3.08
CA PRO A 41 -1.69 2.34 -2.06
C PRO A 41 -0.59 1.50 -2.69
N ILE A 42 0.39 1.15 -1.89
CA ILE A 42 1.49 0.30 -2.33
C ILE A 42 1.78 -0.71 -1.23
N VAL A 43 2.32 -1.86 -1.62
CA VAL A 43 2.73 -2.89 -0.67
C VAL A 43 4.25 -2.86 -0.61
N ILE A 44 4.79 -2.68 0.58
CA ILE A 44 6.23 -2.56 0.77
C ILE A 44 6.91 -3.90 0.64
N LEU A 45 7.95 -3.97 -0.15
CA LEU A 45 8.76 -5.18 -0.28
C LEU A 45 10.05 -5.02 0.51
N SER A 46 10.67 -3.87 0.44
CA SER A 46 11.91 -3.63 1.17
C SER A 46 12.16 -2.14 1.31
N PHE A 47 13.04 -1.80 2.23
CA PHE A 47 13.39 -0.42 2.45
C PHE A 47 14.89 -0.39 2.69
N SER A 48 15.58 0.46 1.98
CA SER A 48 17.01 0.56 2.10
C SER A 48 17.42 2.01 1.87
N ASP A 49 18.19 2.57 2.79
CA ASP A 49 18.59 3.97 2.72
C ASP A 49 17.35 4.84 2.62
N ASP A 50 17.19 5.56 1.57
CA ASP A 50 16.03 6.40 1.40
C ASP A 50 15.10 5.89 0.32
N LYS A 51 15.25 4.65 -0.06
CA LYS A 51 14.45 4.08 -1.13
C LYS A 51 13.53 2.98 -0.62
N VAL A 52 12.34 2.94 -1.19
CA VAL A 52 11.37 1.92 -0.87
C VAL A 52 11.08 1.14 -2.14
N THR A 53 11.18 -0.17 -2.07
CA THR A 53 10.79 -1.04 -3.18
C THR A 53 9.42 -1.58 -2.87
N PHE A 54 8.53 -1.54 -3.83
CA PHE A 54 7.13 -1.85 -3.60
C PHE A 54 6.45 -2.44 -4.84
N ARG A 55 5.26 -2.98 -4.62
CA ARG A 55 4.36 -3.37 -5.70
C ARG A 55 3.12 -2.51 -5.53
N LYS A 56 2.63 -1.92 -6.60
CA LYS A 56 1.51 -0.99 -6.48
C LYS A 56 0.18 -1.70 -6.48
N CYS A 57 -0.79 -1.07 -5.85
CA CYS A 57 -2.14 -1.59 -5.77
C CYS A 57 -3.03 -0.85 -6.74
N THR A 58 -4.02 -1.52 -7.27
CA THR A 58 -4.94 -0.91 -8.20
C THR A 58 -6.30 -1.55 -8.03
N SER A 59 -7.35 -0.79 -8.27
CA SER A 59 -8.69 -1.33 -8.20
C SER A 59 -9.11 -1.92 -9.54
N GLN A 60 -8.27 -1.81 -10.57
CA GLN A 60 -8.62 -2.32 -11.86
C GLN A 60 -8.00 -3.66 -12.13
N ASP A 61 -8.83 -4.62 -12.44
CA ASP A 61 -8.37 -5.93 -12.83
C ASP A 61 -7.92 -5.86 -14.27
N SER A 62 -6.78 -6.40 -14.60
CA SER A 62 -6.30 -6.42 -15.96
C SER A 62 -5.68 -7.78 -16.23
N MET A 63 -6.31 -8.52 -17.11
CA MET A 63 -5.81 -9.84 -17.41
C MET A 63 -4.44 -9.77 -18.06
N THR A 64 -4.19 -8.73 -18.81
CA THR A 64 -2.91 -8.63 -19.49
C THR A 64 -1.79 -8.31 -18.54
N GLN A 65 -2.12 -7.79 -17.38
CA GLN A 65 -1.10 -7.44 -16.40
C GLN A 65 -0.93 -8.52 -15.36
N MET A 66 -1.73 -9.54 -15.41
CA MET A 66 -1.66 -10.67 -14.47
C MET A 66 -1.68 -10.20 -13.01
N ARG A 67 -2.55 -9.24 -12.74
CA ARG A 67 -2.67 -8.71 -11.40
C ARG A 67 -3.41 -9.71 -10.52
N GLU A 68 -3.05 -9.76 -9.28
CA GLU A 68 -3.65 -10.70 -8.35
C GLU A 68 -4.42 -10.01 -7.27
N LEU A 69 -5.53 -10.59 -6.87
CA LEU A 69 -6.42 -10.00 -5.87
C LEU A 69 -5.86 -10.12 -4.46
N ILE A 70 -5.96 -9.02 -3.73
CA ILE A 70 -5.65 -9.03 -2.31
C ILE A 70 -6.95 -9.49 -1.63
N GLU A 71 -6.94 -10.70 -1.08
CA GLU A 71 -8.15 -11.28 -0.52
C GLU A 71 -8.63 -10.55 0.73
N ASP A 72 -7.74 -10.25 1.63
CA ASP A 72 -8.10 -9.61 2.87
C ASP A 72 -7.82 -8.11 2.80
N PHE A 73 -8.50 -7.46 1.88
CA PHE A 73 -8.22 -6.05 1.64
C PHE A 73 -8.53 -5.17 2.84
N ASP A 74 -9.47 -5.55 3.66
CA ASP A 74 -9.83 -4.75 4.83
C ASP A 74 -8.72 -4.79 5.87
N ILE A 75 -8.06 -5.91 6.04
CA ILE A 75 -6.91 -6.01 6.95
C ILE A 75 -5.78 -5.15 6.42
N ALA A 76 -5.67 -5.08 5.12
CA ALA A 76 -4.64 -4.28 4.48
C ALA A 76 -4.95 -2.78 4.55
N GLY A 77 -6.08 -2.40 5.11
CA GLY A 77 -6.44 -1.00 5.24
C GLY A 77 -7.08 -0.42 4.00
N LEU A 78 -7.61 -1.26 3.13
CA LEU A 78 -8.21 -0.83 1.88
C LEU A 78 -9.73 -0.90 1.98
N ASP A 79 -10.42 -0.09 1.22
CA ASP A 79 -11.88 -0.01 1.34
C ASP A 79 -12.63 -0.74 0.24
N ARG A 80 -11.93 -1.40 -0.62
CA ARG A 80 -12.56 -2.13 -1.71
C ARG A 80 -11.61 -3.19 -2.23
N PRO A 81 -12.13 -4.15 -3.01
CA PRO A 81 -11.28 -5.16 -3.61
C PRO A 81 -10.17 -4.50 -4.42
N THR A 82 -8.98 -4.94 -4.21
CA THR A 82 -7.80 -4.32 -4.78
C THR A 82 -6.88 -5.40 -5.31
N TYR A 83 -6.21 -5.10 -6.41
CA TYR A 83 -5.31 -6.04 -7.05
C TYR A 83 -3.87 -5.57 -6.91
N LEU A 84 -2.95 -6.49 -6.87
CA LEU A 84 -1.54 -6.19 -6.71
C LEU A 84 -0.81 -6.38 -8.03
N ASP A 85 -0.10 -5.35 -8.45
CA ASP A 85 0.68 -5.41 -9.68
C ASP A 85 1.89 -6.30 -9.37
N PRO A 86 2.21 -7.25 -10.23
CA PRO A 86 3.34 -8.14 -9.95
C PRO A 86 4.71 -7.49 -10.09
N ARG A 87 4.80 -6.35 -10.74
CA ARG A 87 6.09 -5.73 -10.99
C ARG A 87 6.54 -4.85 -9.85
N PRO A 88 7.80 -4.95 -9.44
CA PRO A 88 8.30 -4.08 -8.39
C PRO A 88 8.80 -2.75 -8.94
N PHE A 89 8.69 -1.73 -8.13
CA PHE A 89 9.19 -0.41 -8.45
C PHE A 89 9.82 0.18 -7.20
N SER A 90 10.57 1.25 -7.37
CA SER A 90 11.19 1.92 -6.23
C SER A 90 10.90 3.41 -6.25
N ILE A 91 10.75 4.01 -5.08
CA ILE A 91 10.56 5.44 -4.95
C ILE A 91 11.33 5.93 -3.73
N ASP A 92 11.47 7.22 -3.63
CA ASP A 92 12.07 7.81 -2.45
C ASP A 92 11.12 7.65 -1.28
N ARG A 93 11.66 7.41 -0.12
CA ARG A 93 10.86 7.28 1.08
C ARG A 93 9.98 8.49 1.31
N SER A 94 10.43 9.66 0.91
CA SER A 94 9.67 10.90 1.10
C SER A 94 8.32 10.88 0.41
N ARG A 95 8.10 9.96 -0.50
CA ARG A 95 6.82 9.86 -1.19
C ARG A 95 5.79 9.05 -0.41
N LEU A 96 6.17 8.44 0.68
CA LEU A 96 5.22 7.72 1.53
C LEU A 96 4.45 8.74 2.35
N ILE A 97 3.13 8.61 2.37
CA ILE A 97 2.28 9.54 3.08
C ILE A 97 1.87 8.98 4.42
N ARG A 98 1.33 7.77 4.43
CA ARG A 98 0.94 7.16 5.70
C ARG A 98 0.70 5.67 5.55
N ARG A 99 0.84 4.98 6.65
CA ARG A 99 0.61 3.55 6.66
C ARG A 99 -0.89 3.28 6.71
N LEU A 100 -1.36 2.39 5.88
CA LEU A 100 -2.76 2.02 5.83
C LEU A 100 -3.05 0.76 6.64
N GLY A 101 -2.15 -0.19 6.59
CA GLY A 101 -2.35 -1.48 7.24
C GLY A 101 -1.24 -2.42 6.84
N GLN A 102 -1.57 -3.70 6.79
CA GLN A 102 -0.58 -4.68 6.35
C GLN A 102 -1.31 -5.84 5.72
N LEU A 103 -0.65 -6.57 4.87
CA LEU A 103 -1.25 -7.73 4.26
C LEU A 103 -1.52 -8.77 5.34
N SER A 104 -2.60 -9.53 5.18
CA SER A 104 -2.91 -10.62 6.08
C SER A 104 -1.87 -11.71 5.88
N GLN A 105 -1.82 -12.63 6.82
CA GLN A 105 -0.90 -13.74 6.70
C GLN A 105 -1.23 -14.54 5.45
N TYR A 106 -2.48 -14.71 5.14
CA TYR A 106 -2.90 -15.43 3.94
C TYR A 106 -2.37 -14.75 2.68
N ASP A 107 -2.58 -13.44 2.57
CA ASP A 107 -2.13 -12.72 1.38
C ASP A 107 -0.61 -12.70 1.29
N ARG A 108 0.07 -12.60 2.41
CA ARG A 108 1.52 -12.63 2.39
C ARG A 108 2.03 -13.96 1.84
N GLY A 109 1.39 -15.05 2.21
CA GLY A 109 1.77 -16.35 1.69
C GLY A 109 1.49 -16.46 0.21
N LYS A 110 0.33 -15.94 -0.21
CA LYS A 110 -0.07 -16.00 -1.59
C LYS A 110 0.90 -15.23 -2.49
N PHE A 111 1.36 -14.08 -2.04
CA PHE A 111 2.24 -13.24 -2.84
C PHE A 111 3.72 -13.46 -2.52
N HIS A 112 4.02 -14.29 -1.56
CA HIS A 112 5.40 -14.55 -1.14
C HIS A 112 6.03 -13.26 -0.60
N ILE A 113 5.27 -12.53 0.10
CA ILE A 113 5.71 -11.31 0.74
C ILE A 113 5.70 -11.50 2.26
#